data_6b43691c36957179abcdf28526a54972
#
_entry.id   6b43691c36957179abcdf28526a54972
#
_cell.length_a   1.000
_cell.length_b   1.000
_cell.length_c   1.000
_cell.angle_alpha   90.00
_cell.angle_beta   90.00
_cell.angle_gamma   90.00
#
_symmetry.space_group_name_H-M   'P 1'
#
loop_
_entity.id
_entity.type
_entity.pdbx_description
1 polymer ?
#
loop_
_entity_poly.entity_id
_entity_poly.type
_entity_poly.pdbx_seq_one_letter_code
_entity_poly.pdbx_strand_id
1 'polypeptide(L)' 'MGEAIVYHVMHMEKCVAQVSTAGECKIYLEDFMPYDLVLEESDDFDTRINNVISFHSWCVSRLIPRDRT' A
#
# COMPACT_ATOMS: atom_id res chain seq x y z
N MET A 1 9.10 13.24 15.89
CA MET A 1 8.87 13.02 15.15
C MET A 1 9.08 11.84 14.60
N GLY A 2 8.48 11.07 14.32
CA GLY A 2 8.66 9.81 13.75
C GLY A 2 9.06 9.88 12.33
N GLU A 3 9.66 8.85 11.88
CA GLU A 3 10.06 8.75 10.52
C GLU A 3 9.04 7.94 9.78
N ALA A 4 8.85 8.25 8.53
CA ALA A 4 7.92 7.48 7.71
C ALA A 4 8.51 6.10 7.46
N ILE A 5 7.67 5.10 7.50
CA ILE A 5 8.08 3.74 7.21
C ILE A 5 7.61 3.43 5.80
N VAL A 6 8.49 2.86 5.02
CA VAL A 6 8.19 2.54 3.64
C VAL A 6 7.94 1.05 3.51
N TYR A 7 6.82 0.69 2.93
CA TYR A 7 6.46 -0.70 2.72
C TYR A 7 6.52 -1.00 1.23
N HIS A 8 6.90 -2.21 0.91
CA HIS A 8 6.98 -2.62 -0.48
C HIS A 8 5.93 -3.67 -0.76
N VAL A 9 5.16 -3.46 -1.81
CA VAL A 9 4.17 -4.43 -2.24
C VAL A 9 4.88 -5.33 -3.23
N MET A 10 4.98 -6.59 -2.92
CA MET A 10 5.74 -7.55 -3.73
C MET A 10 4.84 -8.54 -4.44
N HIS A 11 5.30 -8.99 -5.58
CA HIS A 11 4.60 -10.03 -6.30
C HIS A 11 5.67 -10.94 -6.87
N MET A 12 5.79 -12.14 -6.33
CA MET A 12 6.76 -13.12 -6.78
C MET A 12 8.16 -12.55 -6.87
N GLU A 13 8.63 -11.95 -5.83
CA GLU A 13 9.97 -11.40 -5.76
C GLU A 13 10.16 -10.10 -6.53
N LYS A 14 9.11 -9.54 -7.08
CA LYS A 14 9.22 -8.28 -7.77
C LYS A 14 8.54 -7.21 -6.95
N CYS A 15 9.17 -6.04 -6.89
CA CYS A 15 8.56 -4.93 -6.18
C CYS A 15 7.56 -4.27 -7.12
N VAL A 16 6.31 -4.39 -6.80
CA VAL A 16 5.24 -3.86 -7.62
C VAL A 16 4.98 -2.40 -7.31
N ALA A 17 5.03 -2.06 -6.05
CA ALA A 17 4.74 -0.71 -5.61
C ALA A 17 5.38 -0.44 -4.26
N GLN A 18 5.39 0.82 -3.87
CA GLN A 18 5.99 1.21 -2.63
C GLN A 18 5.05 2.24 -2.01
N VAL A 19 4.76 2.08 -0.73
CA VAL A 19 3.84 2.98 -0.03
C VAL A 19 4.46 3.35 1.30
N SER A 20 4.43 4.62 1.64
CA SER A 20 4.96 5.05 2.92
C SER A 20 3.83 5.42 3.85
N THR A 21 4.12 5.49 5.14
CA THR A 21 3.13 5.87 6.13
C THR A 21 2.78 7.35 5.99
N ALA A 22 3.54 8.09 5.21
CA ALA A 22 3.24 9.48 4.94
C ALA A 22 2.27 9.63 3.77
N GLY A 23 1.92 8.52 3.14
CA GLY A 23 0.97 8.57 2.02
C GLY A 23 1.60 8.61 0.65
N GLU A 24 2.92 8.67 0.59
CA GLU A 24 3.59 8.68 -0.69
C GLU A 24 3.57 7.28 -1.25
N CYS A 25 3.34 7.15 -2.52
CA CYS A 25 3.41 5.84 -3.13
C CYS A 25 4.00 5.93 -4.53
N LYS A 26 4.61 4.84 -4.95
CA LYS A 26 5.17 4.74 -6.26
C LYS A 26 4.77 3.39 -6.81
N ILE A 27 4.33 3.38 -8.04
CA ILE A 27 3.89 2.15 -8.67
C ILE A 27 4.91 1.82 -9.75
N TYR A 28 5.55 0.69 -9.61
CA TYR A 28 6.59 0.25 -10.53
C TYR A 28 6.05 -0.71 -11.60
N LEU A 29 5.18 -1.63 -11.18
CA LEU A 29 4.65 -2.63 -12.08
C LEU A 29 3.13 -2.59 -12.00
N GLU A 30 2.57 -1.64 -12.67
CA GLU A 30 1.14 -1.42 -12.61
C GLU A 30 0.32 -2.63 -12.97
N ASP A 31 0.78 -3.39 -13.92
CA ASP A 31 0.06 -4.57 -14.37
C ASP A 31 -0.05 -5.65 -13.30
N PHE A 32 0.82 -5.60 -12.31
CA PHE A 32 0.81 -6.59 -11.25
C PHE A 32 0.22 -6.08 -9.95
N MET A 33 -0.35 -4.89 -9.97
CA MET A 33 -0.97 -4.34 -8.77
C MET A 33 -2.14 -5.20 -8.34
N PRO A 34 -2.30 -5.43 -7.03
CA PRO A 34 -3.45 -6.16 -6.55
C PRO A 34 -4.74 -5.41 -6.89
N TYR A 35 -5.79 -6.18 -7.41
CA TYR A 35 -7.00 -5.63 -7.74
C TYR A 35 -7.65 -4.86 -6.68
N ASP A 36 -7.51 -5.28 -5.34
CA ASP A 36 -8.15 -4.68 -4.21
C ASP A 36 -7.28 -3.64 -3.51
N LEU A 37 -6.12 -3.33 -4.03
CA LEU A 37 -5.26 -2.30 -3.46
C LEU A 37 -5.26 -1.11 -4.42
N VAL A 38 -5.93 -0.04 -4.01
CA VAL A 38 -6.05 1.14 -4.85
C VAL A 38 -5.10 2.21 -4.35
N LEU A 39 -4.11 2.54 -5.16
CA LEU A 39 -3.13 3.54 -4.83
C LEU A 39 -2.96 4.50 -5.99
N GLU A 40 -2.63 5.75 -5.69
CA GLU A 40 -2.41 6.74 -6.72
C GLU A 40 -1.15 7.52 -6.40
N GLU A 41 -0.35 7.76 -7.41
CA GLU A 41 0.85 8.55 -7.26
C GLU A 41 0.47 10.01 -7.38
N SER A 42 0.29 10.67 -6.27
CA SER A 42 -0.13 12.06 -6.27
C SER A 42 0.37 12.74 -5.02
N ASP A 43 0.57 14.05 -5.11
CA ASP A 43 1.03 14.81 -3.98
C ASP A 43 -0.15 15.42 -3.24
N ASP A 44 -1.35 15.17 -3.75
CA ASP A 44 -2.54 15.72 -3.16
C ASP A 44 -2.75 15.17 -1.75
N PHE A 45 -3.04 16.02 -0.81
CA PHE A 45 -3.19 15.63 0.58
C PHE A 45 -4.28 14.55 0.75
N ASP A 46 -5.41 14.74 0.13
CA ASP A 46 -6.49 13.79 0.23
C ASP A 46 -6.11 12.45 -0.38
N THR A 47 -5.38 12.47 -1.49
CA THR A 47 -4.95 11.26 -2.14
C THR A 47 -3.96 10.50 -1.26
N ARG A 48 -3.07 11.24 -0.60
CA ARG A 48 -2.09 10.63 0.28
C ARG A 48 -2.78 9.95 1.46
N ILE A 49 -3.80 10.57 2.01
CA ILE A 49 -4.55 10.00 3.11
C ILE A 49 -5.25 8.73 2.62
N ASN A 50 -5.85 8.79 1.44
CA ASN A 50 -6.55 7.64 0.88
C ASN A 50 -5.60 6.49 0.62
N ASN A 51 -4.38 6.77 0.21
CA ASN A 51 -3.37 5.74 -0.04
C ASN A 51 -3.05 5.01 1.25
N VAL A 52 -2.90 5.75 2.34
CA VAL A 52 -2.60 5.16 3.64
C VAL A 52 -3.74 4.28 4.10
N ILE A 53 -4.94 4.78 3.98
CA ILE A 53 -6.13 4.04 4.39
C ILE A 53 -6.30 2.78 3.57
N SER A 54 -6.14 2.89 2.27
CA SER A 54 -6.29 1.77 1.37
C SER A 54 -5.24 0.70 1.64
N PHE A 55 -4.01 1.13 1.83
CA PHE A 55 -2.92 0.21 2.08
C PHE A 55 -3.10 -0.49 3.43
N HIS A 56 -3.48 0.27 4.44
CA HIS A 56 -3.69 -0.28 5.77
C HIS A 56 -4.81 -1.33 5.73
N SER A 57 -5.89 -1.01 5.09
CA SER A 57 -7.03 -1.90 4.99
C SER A 57 -6.64 -3.18 4.26
N TRP A 58 -5.86 -3.03 3.19
CA TRP A 58 -5.41 -4.17 2.41
C TRP A 58 -4.49 -5.07 3.24
N CYS A 59 -3.58 -4.47 4.01
CA CYS A 59 -2.67 -5.22 4.84
C CYS A 59 -3.41 -5.98 5.94
N VAL A 60 -4.34 -5.32 6.57
CA VAL A 60 -5.12 -5.94 7.64
C VAL A 60 -5.88 -7.14 7.09
N SER A 61 -6.46 -6.97 5.92
CA SER A 61 -7.20 -8.04 5.30
C SER A 61 -6.32 -9.25 5.00
N ARG A 62 -5.04 -9.02 4.71
CA ARG A 62 -4.16 -10.11 4.35
C ARG A 62 -3.37 -10.67 5.51
N LEU A 63 -3.08 -9.87 6.50
CA LEU A 63 -2.27 -10.32 7.60
C LEU A 63 -3.04 -10.97 8.74
N ILE A 64 -4.31 -10.65 8.86
CA ILE A 64 -5.11 -11.24 9.92
C ILE A 64 -5.51 -12.64 9.54
N PRO A 65 -5.22 -13.59 10.40
CA PRO A 65 -5.55 -14.98 10.10
C PRO A 65 -7.03 -15.08 10.15
N ARG A 66 -7.55 -15.81 9.35
CA ARG A 66 -8.80 -15.89 9.33
C ARG A 66 -9.36 -16.79 10.06
N ASP A 67 -9.06 -17.31 10.71
CA ASP A 67 -9.51 -18.18 11.46
C ASP A 67 -9.94 -18.00 12.50
N ARG A 68 -10.26 -17.76 12.86
CA ARG A 68 -10.58 -17.55 13.69
C ARG A 68 -11.39 -17.89 13.99
N THR A 69 -11.52 -18.47 13.95
CA THR A 69 -12.24 -18.81 14.07
C THR A 69 -12.47 -18.80 14.46
#